data_6b6635a2554971faf36752d044baaa33
#
_entry.id   6b6635a2554971faf36752d044baaa33
#
_cell.length_a   1.000
_cell.length_b   1.000
_cell.length_c   1.000
_cell.angle_alpha   90.00
_cell.angle_beta   90.00
_cell.angle_gamma   90.00
#
_symmetry.space_group_name_H-M   'P 1'
#
loop_
_entity.id
_entity.type
_entity.pdbx_description
1 polymer ?
#
loop_
_entity_poly.entity_id
_entity_poly.type
_entity_poly.pdbx_seq_one_letter_code
_entity_poly.pdbx_strand_id
1 'polypeptide(L)'
;MPNSIFNKRSFVAVVLVPCISFPALAQVGEHRSDFAIGLNAGMSMTRMDIQPTIKQSYKFDPSFGFTARYICEKYFSTICGVQVEVNYATLGWKELIEDGSGNTYQRDLSYVQIPLLMQMGWGYEKRGCKFLFEAGPQLGINLDSQEQYGGGDWDISHRPNNVVQQYGMDVDNKLDYGIAGGFGMELSTGLGHFMLEARYYYGLGDVFSNSKKGTFGRSAHQTVSARLTYLFDIVKTRK
;
A
#
# COMPACT_ATOMS: atom_id res chain seq x y z
N MET A 1 36.75 -3.63 38.59
CA MET A 1 35.77 -4.14 37.62
C MET A 1 34.92 -2.97 37.21
N PRO A 2 35.04 -2.41 35.99
CA PRO A 2 34.18 -1.34 35.52
C PRO A 2 33.08 -1.91 34.64
N ASN A 3 31.83 -1.55 34.96
CA ASN A 3 30.63 -1.85 34.23
C ASN A 3 30.57 -1.04 32.91
N SER A 4 30.53 -1.71 31.78
CA SER A 4 30.26 -1.07 30.49
C SER A 4 28.76 -0.96 30.30
N ILE A 5 28.25 0.25 30.40
CA ILE A 5 26.89 0.62 30.03
C ILE A 5 26.86 0.82 28.51
N PHE A 6 26.41 -0.19 27.77
CA PHE A 6 26.16 -0.07 26.33
C PHE A 6 24.83 0.63 26.13
N ASN A 7 24.89 1.89 25.71
CA ASN A 7 23.72 2.73 25.45
C ASN A 7 23.06 2.39 24.11
N LYS A 8 21.88 1.76 24.15
CA LYS A 8 21.10 1.27 22.99
C LYS A 8 20.38 2.37 22.16
N ARG A 9 20.71 3.65 22.34
CA ARG A 9 19.97 4.76 21.72
C ARG A 9 20.62 5.38 20.47
N SER A 10 21.73 4.84 19.97
CA SER A 10 22.48 5.49 18.86
C SER A 10 22.36 4.81 17.50
N PHE A 11 21.49 3.81 17.31
CA PHE A 11 21.47 3.04 16.06
C PHE A 11 20.37 3.45 15.04
N VAL A 12 19.53 4.44 15.35
CA VAL A 12 18.43 4.88 14.48
C VAL A 12 18.79 6.07 13.57
N ALA A 13 19.93 6.72 13.78
CA ALA A 13 20.26 7.99 13.12
C ALA A 13 21.10 7.89 11.82
N VAL A 14 21.48 6.69 11.37
CA VAL A 14 22.48 6.53 10.28
C VAL A 14 21.90 6.14 8.93
N VAL A 15 20.61 5.87 8.81
CA VAL A 15 20.02 5.36 7.54
C VAL A 15 19.42 6.46 6.64
N LEU A 16 19.41 7.72 7.05
CA LEU A 16 18.68 8.79 6.36
C LEU A 16 19.53 9.82 5.60
N VAL A 17 20.82 9.61 5.35
CA VAL A 17 21.69 10.66 4.81
C VAL A 17 22.62 10.27 3.64
N PRO A 18 22.30 9.44 2.67
CA PRO A 18 23.04 9.53 1.41
C PRO A 18 22.18 9.67 0.15
N CYS A 19 21.11 10.44 0.15
CA CYS A 19 20.36 10.69 -1.09
C CYS A 19 20.48 12.12 -1.63
N ILE A 20 21.36 12.94 -1.08
CA ILE A 20 21.54 14.30 -1.59
C ILE A 20 22.99 14.48 -2.02
N SER A 21 23.14 14.61 -3.35
CA SER A 21 24.31 15.08 -4.10
C SER A 21 25.14 14.02 -4.85
N PHE A 22 24.61 13.56 -5.97
CA PHE A 22 25.44 13.34 -7.15
C PHE A 22 24.93 14.24 -8.27
N PRO A 23 25.60 15.32 -8.62
CA PRO A 23 25.40 15.96 -9.91
C PRO A 23 25.98 15.00 -10.95
N ALA A 24 25.16 14.14 -11.53
CA ALA A 24 25.52 13.38 -12.71
C ALA A 24 25.61 14.33 -13.89
N LEU A 25 26.80 14.89 -14.13
CA LEU A 25 27.14 15.79 -15.24
C LEU A 25 27.24 15.06 -16.57
N ALA A 26 26.41 14.07 -16.86
CA ALA A 26 26.50 13.34 -18.12
C ALA A 26 25.15 12.92 -18.70
N GLN A 27 24.03 13.60 -18.39
CA GLN A 27 22.75 13.14 -18.89
C GLN A 27 21.96 14.25 -19.53
N VAL A 28 21.70 14.10 -20.82
CA VAL A 28 20.85 14.98 -21.62
C VAL A 28 19.39 14.63 -21.33
N GLY A 29 18.97 14.82 -20.08
CA GLY A 29 17.57 14.75 -19.69
C GLY A 29 16.89 16.10 -19.94
N GLU A 30 15.68 16.08 -20.42
CA GLU A 30 14.87 17.27 -20.55
C GLU A 30 14.17 17.54 -19.23
N HIS A 31 14.59 18.60 -18.53
CA HIS A 31 14.00 18.98 -17.25
C HIS A 31 12.51 19.33 -17.43
N ARG A 32 11.69 18.78 -16.56
CA ARG A 32 10.26 19.03 -16.43
C ARG A 32 9.95 19.55 -15.02
N SER A 33 8.93 20.37 -14.93
CA SER A 33 8.39 20.84 -13.65
C SER A 33 6.86 20.82 -13.72
N ASP A 34 6.31 19.65 -14.03
CA ASP A 34 4.87 19.51 -14.14
C ASP A 34 4.34 18.98 -12.80
N PHE A 35 3.46 19.75 -12.17
CA PHE A 35 2.81 19.38 -10.92
C PHE A 35 1.30 19.28 -11.13
N ALA A 36 0.75 18.14 -10.77
CA ALA A 36 -0.67 17.84 -10.88
C ALA A 36 -1.20 17.31 -9.55
N ILE A 37 -2.44 17.63 -9.25
CA ILE A 37 -3.18 17.09 -8.10
C ILE A 37 -4.51 16.53 -8.57
N GLY A 38 -5.08 15.61 -7.79
CA GLY A 38 -6.37 15.05 -8.13
C GLY A 38 -6.93 14.09 -7.11
N LEU A 39 -7.95 13.38 -7.55
CA LEU A 39 -8.68 12.41 -6.76
C LEU A 39 -8.49 11.02 -7.34
N ASN A 40 -8.45 10.04 -6.47
CA ASN A 40 -8.47 8.65 -6.87
C ASN A 40 -9.59 7.88 -6.16
N ALA A 41 -10.12 6.88 -6.84
CA ALA A 41 -11.04 5.91 -6.29
C ALA A 41 -10.80 4.55 -6.92
N GLY A 42 -11.05 3.49 -6.17
CA GLY A 42 -10.83 2.14 -6.68
C GLY A 42 -11.38 1.06 -5.78
N MET A 43 -11.05 -0.17 -6.16
CA MET A 43 -11.37 -1.38 -5.41
C MET A 43 -10.08 -2.10 -5.04
N SER A 44 -10.04 -2.57 -3.81
CA SER A 44 -8.92 -3.35 -3.28
C SER A 44 -9.40 -4.76 -2.98
N MET A 45 -8.63 -5.75 -3.42
CA MET A 45 -8.78 -7.16 -3.09
C MET A 45 -7.71 -7.52 -2.08
N THR A 46 -8.11 -7.84 -0.87
CA THR A 46 -7.20 -8.01 0.27
C THR A 46 -7.24 -9.42 0.83
N ARG A 47 -6.10 -9.84 1.34
CA ARG A 47 -5.92 -11.00 2.20
C ARG A 47 -4.75 -10.75 3.14
N MET A 48 -4.60 -11.58 4.15
CA MET A 48 -3.44 -11.54 5.05
C MET A 48 -2.58 -12.80 4.94
N ASP A 49 -1.26 -12.60 4.99
CA ASP A 49 -0.31 -13.69 5.18
C ASP A 49 -0.19 -13.96 6.68
N ILE A 50 -0.92 -14.98 7.17
CA ILE A 50 -0.99 -15.33 8.59
C ILE A 50 -0.29 -16.68 8.80
N GLN A 51 0.56 -16.75 9.82
CA GLN A 51 1.22 -17.98 10.24
C GLN A 51 1.01 -18.22 11.75
N PRO A 52 0.40 -19.36 12.16
CA PRO A 52 -0.04 -20.50 11.35
C PRO A 52 -1.15 -20.15 10.37
N THR A 53 -1.16 -20.83 9.21
CA THR A 53 -2.01 -20.48 8.08
C THR A 53 -3.49 -20.66 8.41
N ILE A 54 -4.27 -19.61 8.17
CA ILE A 54 -5.73 -19.61 8.22
C ILE A 54 -6.25 -19.61 6.78
N LYS A 55 -7.21 -20.49 6.47
CA LYS A 55 -7.87 -20.48 5.16
C LYS A 55 -8.68 -19.19 5.00
N GLN A 56 -8.44 -18.45 3.93
CA GLN A 56 -9.06 -17.15 3.69
C GLN A 56 -9.67 -17.08 2.30
N SER A 57 -10.79 -16.38 2.21
CA SER A 57 -11.34 -15.88 0.97
C SER A 57 -10.87 -14.45 0.73
N TYR A 58 -10.82 -14.03 -0.52
CA TYR A 58 -10.51 -12.64 -0.85
C TYR A 58 -11.63 -11.70 -0.39
N LYS A 59 -11.24 -10.58 0.19
CA LYS A 59 -12.13 -9.51 0.60
C LYS A 59 -12.01 -8.34 -0.38
N PHE A 60 -13.14 -7.81 -0.82
CA PHE A 60 -13.21 -6.70 -1.77
C PHE A 60 -13.77 -5.47 -1.09
N ASP A 61 -13.02 -4.38 -1.10
CA ASP A 61 -13.39 -3.13 -0.45
C ASP A 61 -13.07 -1.93 -1.33
N PRO A 62 -13.88 -0.86 -1.24
CA PRO A 62 -13.58 0.39 -1.90
C PRO A 62 -12.42 1.12 -1.21
N SER A 63 -11.68 1.88 -2.02
CA SER A 63 -10.67 2.82 -1.56
C SER A 63 -10.79 4.13 -2.30
N PHE A 64 -10.50 5.25 -1.64
CA PHE A 64 -10.54 6.57 -2.25
C PHE A 64 -9.53 7.50 -1.56
N GLY A 65 -9.12 8.54 -2.27
CA GLY A 65 -8.14 9.45 -1.72
C GLY A 65 -7.74 10.59 -2.66
N PHE A 66 -6.67 11.23 -2.26
CA PHE A 66 -6.04 12.33 -2.97
C PHE A 66 -4.71 11.88 -3.53
N THR A 67 -4.38 12.40 -4.72
CA THR A 67 -3.13 12.12 -5.42
C THR A 67 -2.44 13.44 -5.77
N ALA A 68 -1.15 13.51 -5.51
CA ALA A 68 -0.26 14.55 -5.99
C ALA A 68 0.86 13.91 -6.81
N ARG A 69 1.13 14.45 -8.00
CA ARG A 69 2.16 13.93 -8.90
C ARG A 69 3.07 15.06 -9.38
N TYR A 70 4.35 14.79 -9.35
CA TYR A 70 5.38 15.66 -9.88
C TYR A 70 6.19 14.93 -10.95
N ILE A 71 6.22 15.46 -12.18
CA ILE A 71 7.06 14.98 -13.26
C ILE A 71 8.33 15.84 -13.25
N CYS A 72 9.48 15.21 -13.01
CA CYS A 72 10.76 15.88 -12.82
C CYS A 72 11.59 15.94 -14.10
N GLU A 73 11.52 14.91 -14.93
CA GLU A 73 12.44 14.76 -16.04
C GLU A 73 11.91 13.84 -17.14
N LYS A 74 12.43 14.05 -18.35
CA LYS A 74 12.21 13.15 -19.47
C LYS A 74 13.53 12.73 -20.07
N TYR A 75 13.72 11.42 -20.18
CA TYR A 75 14.84 10.78 -20.85
C TYR A 75 14.37 10.11 -22.11
N PHE A 76 14.76 10.64 -23.29
CA PHE A 76 14.30 10.12 -24.58
C PHE A 76 12.78 10.00 -24.64
N SER A 77 12.27 8.76 -24.56
CA SER A 77 10.82 8.46 -24.54
C SER A 77 10.29 8.21 -23.13
N THR A 78 11.13 8.15 -22.11
CA THR A 78 10.74 7.84 -20.73
C THR A 78 10.50 9.11 -19.94
N ILE A 79 9.31 9.22 -19.37
CA ILE A 79 8.90 10.33 -18.49
C ILE A 79 9.07 9.82 -17.06
N CYS A 80 9.85 10.56 -16.25
CA CYS A 80 10.11 10.21 -14.85
C CYS A 80 9.38 11.17 -13.91
N GLY A 81 8.75 10.61 -12.91
CA GLY A 81 8.00 11.38 -11.92
C GLY A 81 7.90 10.68 -10.57
N VAL A 82 7.32 11.39 -9.63
CA VAL A 82 7.00 10.90 -8.29
C VAL A 82 5.52 11.16 -8.02
N GLN A 83 4.85 10.17 -7.45
CA GLN A 83 3.46 10.25 -7.03
C GLN A 83 3.36 9.99 -5.53
N VAL A 84 2.61 10.84 -4.85
CA VAL A 84 2.28 10.69 -3.42
C VAL A 84 0.76 10.68 -3.31
N GLU A 85 0.25 9.79 -2.50
CA GLU A 85 -1.18 9.69 -2.26
C GLU A 85 -1.50 9.66 -0.77
N VAL A 86 -2.72 10.06 -0.44
CA VAL A 86 -3.31 9.84 0.87
C VAL A 86 -4.67 9.19 0.63
N ASN A 87 -4.77 7.91 0.95
CA ASN A 87 -5.93 7.09 0.64
C ASN A 87 -6.56 6.54 1.92
N TYR A 88 -7.88 6.58 1.97
CA TYR A 88 -8.64 5.77 2.91
C TYR A 88 -8.99 4.44 2.26
N ALA A 89 -8.69 3.35 2.93
CA ALA A 89 -8.98 2.00 2.46
C ALA A 89 -9.36 1.09 3.63
N THR A 90 -10.31 0.20 3.41
CA THR A 90 -10.58 -0.89 4.33
C THR A 90 -9.83 -2.11 3.86
N LEU A 91 -8.98 -2.64 4.72
CA LEU A 91 -8.22 -3.87 4.50
C LEU A 91 -8.78 -4.97 5.39
N GLY A 92 -8.18 -6.15 5.35
CA GLY A 92 -8.53 -7.24 6.24
C GLY A 92 -8.67 -8.57 5.53
N TRP A 93 -9.40 -9.47 6.16
CA TRP A 93 -9.61 -10.81 5.60
C TRP A 93 -10.98 -11.36 5.94
N LYS A 94 -11.40 -12.34 5.15
CA LYS A 94 -12.57 -13.16 5.41
C LYS A 94 -12.11 -14.60 5.55
N GLU A 95 -12.42 -15.22 6.68
CA GLU A 95 -12.07 -16.62 6.92
C GLU A 95 -13.00 -17.55 6.13
N LEU A 96 -12.42 -18.61 5.57
CA LEU A 96 -13.14 -19.68 4.94
C LEU A 96 -13.28 -20.83 5.95
N ILE A 97 -14.43 -20.88 6.64
CA ILE A 97 -14.74 -21.87 7.66
C ILE A 97 -15.46 -23.06 7.01
N GLU A 98 -14.81 -24.20 6.97
CA GLU A 98 -15.32 -25.44 6.32
C GLU A 98 -15.52 -26.55 7.35
N ASP A 99 -16.19 -26.25 8.47
CA ASP A 99 -16.48 -27.21 9.53
C ASP A 99 -17.94 -27.69 9.55
N GLY A 100 -18.75 -27.23 8.58
CA GLY A 100 -20.18 -27.55 8.49
C GLY A 100 -21.07 -26.74 9.43
N SER A 101 -20.52 -25.84 10.26
CA SER A 101 -21.29 -25.00 11.18
C SER A 101 -22.07 -23.89 10.47
N GLY A 102 -21.67 -23.51 9.25
CA GLY A 102 -22.19 -22.33 8.54
C GLY A 102 -21.72 -21.00 9.13
N ASN A 103 -20.78 -21.02 10.06
CA ASN A 103 -20.21 -19.81 10.65
C ASN A 103 -19.37 -19.02 9.63
N THR A 104 -19.38 -17.72 9.75
CA THR A 104 -18.56 -16.81 8.95
C THR A 104 -17.84 -15.82 9.86
N TYR A 105 -16.59 -15.53 9.53
CA TYR A 105 -15.79 -14.54 10.22
C TYR A 105 -15.13 -13.59 9.22
N GLN A 106 -15.24 -12.32 9.47
CA GLN A 106 -14.60 -11.28 8.69
C GLN A 106 -14.00 -10.23 9.63
N ARG A 107 -12.81 -9.77 9.32
CA ARG A 107 -12.18 -8.66 10.02
C ARG A 107 -11.93 -7.51 9.07
N ASP A 108 -12.40 -6.34 9.47
CA ASP A 108 -12.29 -5.08 8.75
C ASP A 108 -11.33 -4.16 9.48
N LEU A 109 -10.29 -3.74 8.77
CA LEU A 109 -9.24 -2.86 9.28
C LEU A 109 -9.24 -1.58 8.45
N SER A 110 -9.64 -0.47 9.03
CA SER A 110 -9.63 0.84 8.38
C SER A 110 -8.24 1.46 8.44
N TYR A 111 -7.71 1.84 7.27
CA TYR A 111 -6.38 2.43 7.14
C TYR A 111 -6.39 3.75 6.40
N VAL A 112 -5.51 4.64 6.83
CA VAL A 112 -4.96 5.70 5.97
C VAL A 112 -3.66 5.19 5.38
N GLN A 113 -3.60 5.09 4.06
CA GLN A 113 -2.43 4.62 3.31
C GLN A 113 -1.74 5.80 2.61
N ILE A 114 -0.41 5.85 2.72
CA ILE A 114 0.42 6.90 2.14
C ILE A 114 1.51 6.25 1.29
N PRO A 115 1.23 5.89 0.04
CA PRO A 115 2.24 5.43 -0.90
C PRO A 115 3.07 6.61 -1.42
N LEU A 116 4.38 6.39 -1.54
CA LEU A 116 5.33 7.26 -2.23
C LEU A 116 5.90 6.47 -3.40
N LEU A 117 5.46 6.77 -4.60
CA LEU A 117 5.74 5.97 -5.79
C LEU A 117 6.62 6.74 -6.78
N MET A 118 7.67 6.12 -7.23
CA MET A 118 8.39 6.55 -8.41
C MET A 118 7.63 6.05 -9.64
N GLN A 119 7.43 6.92 -10.62
CA GLN A 119 6.74 6.60 -11.87
C GLN A 119 7.67 6.72 -13.06
N MET A 120 7.56 5.77 -13.97
CA MET A 120 8.12 5.82 -15.31
C MET A 120 7.00 5.65 -16.33
N GLY A 121 6.97 6.55 -17.31
CA GLY A 121 5.93 6.57 -18.33
C GLY A 121 6.48 6.57 -19.75
N TRP A 122 5.81 5.87 -20.65
CA TRP A 122 6.13 5.81 -22.08
C TRP A 122 4.90 6.10 -22.91
N GLY A 123 5.00 7.07 -23.82
CA GLY A 123 3.92 7.45 -24.71
C GLY A 123 3.78 8.94 -24.91
N TYR A 124 2.56 9.39 -25.16
CA TYR A 124 2.27 10.79 -25.47
C TYR A 124 2.21 11.67 -24.22
N GLU A 125 2.83 12.83 -24.26
CA GLU A 125 2.86 13.78 -23.13
C GLU A 125 1.65 14.72 -23.10
N LYS A 126 1.31 15.32 -24.26
CA LYS A 126 0.33 16.40 -24.32
C LYS A 126 -1.12 15.91 -24.48
N ARG A 127 -1.35 15.01 -25.42
CA ARG A 127 -2.64 14.39 -25.68
C ARG A 127 -2.43 12.98 -26.21
N GLY A 128 -3.11 12.01 -25.63
CA GLY A 128 -3.02 10.61 -26.01
C GLY A 128 -2.75 9.71 -24.83
N CYS A 129 -2.46 8.45 -25.12
CA CYS A 129 -2.19 7.44 -24.12
C CYS A 129 -0.71 7.32 -23.82
N LYS A 130 -0.38 7.05 -22.56
CA LYS A 130 0.93 6.57 -22.12
C LYS A 130 0.77 5.43 -21.12
N PHE A 131 1.71 4.51 -21.16
CA PHE A 131 1.83 3.44 -20.19
C PHE A 131 2.69 3.92 -19.02
N LEU A 132 2.33 3.48 -17.83
CA LEU A 132 3.00 3.81 -16.58
C LEU A 132 3.46 2.53 -15.89
N PHE A 133 4.64 2.59 -15.32
CA PHE A 133 5.12 1.66 -14.31
C PHE A 133 5.41 2.48 -13.04
N GLU A 134 5.05 1.93 -11.91
CA GLU A 134 5.24 2.60 -10.62
C GLU A 134 5.69 1.63 -9.55
N ALA A 135 6.57 2.10 -8.67
CA ALA A 135 7.01 1.32 -7.52
C ALA A 135 7.51 2.26 -6.41
N GLY A 136 7.35 1.81 -5.17
CA GLY A 136 7.87 2.55 -4.03
C GLY A 136 7.37 2.04 -2.68
N PRO A 137 7.82 2.66 -1.59
CA PRO A 137 7.35 2.36 -0.26
C PRO A 137 5.91 2.87 -0.04
N GLN A 138 5.19 2.16 0.80
CA GLN A 138 3.87 2.55 1.28
C GLN A 138 3.81 2.42 2.80
N LEU A 139 3.29 3.46 3.43
CA LEU A 139 2.96 3.46 4.85
C LEU A 139 1.45 3.36 5.02
N GLY A 140 1.02 2.68 6.08
CA GLY A 140 -0.38 2.55 6.47
C GLY A 140 -0.55 2.84 7.96
N ILE A 141 -1.57 3.59 8.31
CA ILE A 141 -1.92 3.86 9.71
C ILE A 141 -3.30 3.27 9.96
N ASN A 142 -3.36 2.29 10.85
CA ASN A 142 -4.63 1.70 11.26
C ASN A 142 -5.40 2.68 12.14
N LEU A 143 -6.64 2.96 11.74
CA LEU A 143 -7.55 3.83 12.45
C LEU A 143 -8.52 3.05 13.33
N ASP A 144 -9.03 1.93 12.80
CA ASP A 144 -10.09 1.14 13.46
C ASP A 144 -9.99 -0.33 13.04
N SER A 145 -10.50 -1.21 13.89
CA SER A 145 -10.58 -2.64 13.66
C SER A 145 -11.92 -3.18 14.12
N GLN A 146 -12.67 -3.76 13.21
CA GLN A 146 -13.99 -4.33 13.47
C GLN A 146 -14.01 -5.81 13.10
N GLU A 147 -14.64 -6.60 13.95
CA GLU A 147 -14.86 -8.02 13.73
C GLU A 147 -16.34 -8.28 13.46
N GLN A 148 -16.61 -9.08 12.45
CA GLN A 148 -17.96 -9.47 12.09
C GLN A 148 -18.07 -10.98 12.18
N TYR A 149 -18.97 -11.42 13.03
CA TYR A 149 -19.31 -12.84 13.23
C TYR A 149 -20.69 -13.10 12.63
N GLY A 150 -20.81 -14.16 11.83
CA GLY A 150 -22.07 -14.57 11.22
C GLY A 150 -22.27 -16.08 11.29
N GLY A 151 -23.51 -16.52 11.04
CA GLY A 151 -23.92 -17.90 11.17
C GLY A 151 -24.77 -18.12 12.42
N GLY A 152 -25.03 -19.40 12.77
CA GLY A 152 -25.80 -19.79 13.95
C GLY A 152 -25.02 -19.64 15.26
N ASP A 153 -25.09 -20.67 16.12
CA ASP A 153 -24.30 -20.69 17.36
C ASP A 153 -22.79 -20.62 17.04
N TRP A 154 -22.12 -19.64 17.66
CA TRP A 154 -20.69 -19.44 17.47
C TRP A 154 -19.89 -20.43 18.33
N ASP A 155 -19.50 -21.56 17.72
CA ASP A 155 -18.65 -22.56 18.34
C ASP A 155 -17.31 -22.66 17.63
N ILE A 156 -16.23 -22.55 18.39
CA ILE A 156 -14.85 -22.61 17.93
C ILE A 156 -14.17 -23.94 18.18
N SER A 157 -14.84 -24.88 18.87
CA SER A 157 -14.23 -26.14 19.32
C SER A 157 -13.89 -27.09 18.19
N HIS A 158 -14.49 -26.94 17.02
CA HIS A 158 -14.34 -27.83 15.86
C HIS A 158 -13.66 -27.16 14.66
N ARG A 159 -12.90 -26.08 14.86
CA ARG A 159 -12.22 -25.39 13.76
C ARG A 159 -11.15 -26.29 13.10
N PRO A 160 -11.14 -26.43 11.76
CA PRO A 160 -10.30 -27.40 11.04
C PRO A 160 -8.80 -27.22 11.28
N ASN A 161 -8.35 -26.01 11.57
CA ASN A 161 -6.93 -25.67 11.71
C ASN A 161 -6.48 -25.55 13.17
N ASN A 162 -7.36 -25.75 14.14
CA ASN A 162 -7.12 -25.49 15.58
C ASN A 162 -6.57 -24.08 15.86
N VAL A 163 -6.66 -23.15 14.92
CA VAL A 163 -6.24 -21.76 15.06
C VAL A 163 -7.49 -20.93 15.35
N VAL A 164 -7.62 -20.51 16.60
CA VAL A 164 -8.78 -19.78 17.10
C VAL A 164 -8.39 -18.47 17.81
N GLN A 165 -7.09 -18.21 17.91
CA GLN A 165 -6.55 -17.09 18.66
C GLN A 165 -6.76 -15.75 17.97
N GLN A 166 -7.08 -15.73 16.65
CA GLN A 166 -7.38 -14.51 15.89
C GLN A 166 -8.67 -13.83 16.32
N TYR A 167 -9.59 -14.58 16.95
CA TYR A 167 -10.88 -14.04 17.36
C TYR A 167 -10.74 -13.19 18.62
N GLY A 168 -11.22 -11.96 18.57
CA GLY A 168 -11.15 -11.02 19.69
C GLY A 168 -9.77 -10.45 20.00
N MET A 169 -8.76 -10.67 19.12
CA MET A 169 -7.44 -10.05 19.30
C MET A 169 -7.47 -8.57 18.91
N ASP A 170 -6.83 -7.75 19.73
CA ASP A 170 -6.56 -6.36 19.39
C ASP A 170 -5.45 -6.24 18.33
N VAL A 171 -5.45 -5.12 17.63
CA VAL A 171 -4.37 -4.76 16.71
C VAL A 171 -3.19 -4.22 17.52
N ASP A 172 -2.11 -5.00 17.61
CA ASP A 172 -0.91 -4.61 18.36
C ASP A 172 -0.14 -3.48 17.67
N ASN A 173 -0.01 -3.58 16.34
CA ASN A 173 0.74 -2.63 15.54
C ASN A 173 -0.20 -1.82 14.64
N LYS A 174 -0.35 -0.53 14.96
CA LYS A 174 -1.15 0.40 14.16
C LYS A 174 -0.43 0.90 12.91
N LEU A 175 0.89 0.75 12.85
CA LEU A 175 1.69 1.17 11.71
C LEU A 175 1.98 -0.04 10.82
N ASP A 176 1.46 -0.01 9.60
CA ASP A 176 1.80 -0.92 8.52
C ASP A 176 2.80 -0.25 7.57
N TYR A 177 3.73 -1.01 7.05
CA TYR A 177 4.68 -0.54 6.05
C TYR A 177 5.03 -1.67 5.10
N GLY A 178 5.32 -1.31 3.85
CA GLY A 178 5.64 -2.29 2.82
C GLY A 178 6.03 -1.64 1.51
N ILE A 179 5.99 -2.45 0.47
CA ILE A 179 6.35 -2.06 -0.88
C ILE A 179 5.11 -2.20 -1.77
N ALA A 180 4.83 -1.14 -2.52
CA ALA A 180 3.81 -1.14 -3.55
C ALA A 180 4.46 -1.07 -4.93
N GLY A 181 3.89 -1.75 -5.91
CA GLY A 181 4.31 -1.65 -7.29
C GLY A 181 3.18 -2.01 -8.23
N GLY A 182 3.21 -1.43 -9.41
CA GLY A 182 2.11 -1.60 -10.35
C GLY A 182 2.40 -1.04 -11.73
N PHE A 183 1.38 -1.09 -12.53
CA PHE A 183 1.37 -0.55 -13.88
C PHE A 183 0.03 0.11 -14.16
N GLY A 184 0.03 1.02 -15.11
CA GLY A 184 -1.18 1.74 -15.46
C GLY A 184 -1.15 2.28 -16.87
N MET A 185 -2.27 2.86 -17.23
CA MET A 185 -2.47 3.60 -18.46
C MET A 185 -3.00 4.99 -18.13
N GLU A 186 -2.40 6.01 -18.71
CA GLU A 186 -2.88 7.37 -18.59
C GLU A 186 -3.34 7.89 -19.93
N LEU A 187 -4.53 8.48 -19.93
CA LEU A 187 -5.08 9.25 -21.03
C LEU A 187 -4.97 10.74 -20.70
N SER A 188 -4.01 11.42 -21.35
CA SER A 188 -3.85 12.87 -21.25
C SER A 188 -4.83 13.57 -22.18
N THR A 189 -5.66 14.45 -21.63
CA THR A 189 -6.68 15.22 -22.34
C THR A 189 -6.41 16.72 -22.22
N GLY A 190 -7.22 17.54 -22.84
CA GLY A 190 -7.17 18.99 -22.65
C GLY A 190 -7.69 19.48 -21.29
N LEU A 191 -8.41 18.62 -20.56
CA LEU A 191 -9.04 18.94 -19.27
C LEU A 191 -8.29 18.33 -18.08
N GLY A 192 -7.32 17.45 -18.33
CA GLY A 192 -6.57 16.76 -17.28
C GLY A 192 -6.16 15.36 -17.71
N HIS A 193 -5.75 14.56 -16.73
CA HIS A 193 -5.22 13.21 -16.92
C HIS A 193 -6.11 12.19 -16.24
N PHE A 194 -6.55 11.21 -16.99
CA PHE A 194 -7.25 10.03 -16.45
C PHE A 194 -6.27 8.87 -16.40
N MET A 195 -6.04 8.30 -15.22
CA MET A 195 -5.15 7.17 -15.04
C MET A 195 -5.95 5.98 -14.54
N LEU A 196 -5.75 4.83 -15.19
CA LEU A 196 -6.21 3.54 -14.70
C LEU A 196 -4.98 2.75 -14.27
N GLU A 197 -4.95 2.34 -13.01
CA GLU A 197 -3.79 1.72 -12.36
C GLU A 197 -4.18 0.39 -11.76
N ALA A 198 -3.31 -0.62 -11.92
CA ALA A 198 -3.36 -1.88 -11.20
C ALA A 198 -2.10 -2.01 -10.35
N ARG A 199 -2.27 -2.20 -9.04
CA ARG A 199 -1.18 -2.16 -8.06
C ARG A 199 -1.22 -3.36 -7.13
N TYR A 200 -0.06 -3.89 -6.82
CA TYR A 200 0.14 -4.87 -5.77
C TYR A 200 0.90 -4.25 -4.60
N TYR A 201 0.41 -4.49 -3.39
CA TYR A 201 1.06 -4.11 -2.15
C TYR A 201 1.44 -5.36 -1.37
N TYR A 202 2.68 -5.38 -0.91
CA TYR A 202 3.22 -6.41 -0.03
C TYR A 202 3.65 -5.78 1.30
N GLY A 203 2.89 -6.10 2.36
CA GLY A 203 3.18 -5.66 3.71
C GLY A 203 4.42 -6.35 4.27
N LEU A 204 5.28 -5.57 4.89
CA LEU A 204 6.46 -6.03 5.63
C LEU A 204 6.23 -5.95 7.13
N GLY A 205 5.29 -5.09 7.56
CA GLY A 205 4.84 -4.99 8.94
C GLY A 205 3.83 -6.09 9.29
N ASP A 206 3.83 -6.52 10.55
CA ASP A 206 2.85 -7.45 11.11
C ASP A 206 1.79 -6.69 11.90
N VAL A 207 0.52 -7.05 11.72
CA VAL A 207 -0.63 -6.45 12.43
C VAL A 207 -0.67 -6.91 13.89
N PHE A 208 -0.40 -8.21 14.11
CA PHE A 208 -0.29 -8.80 15.44
C PHE A 208 1.18 -8.89 15.87
N SER A 209 1.42 -8.88 17.17
CA SER A 209 2.79 -9.03 17.68
C SER A 209 3.37 -10.40 17.32
N ASN A 210 4.52 -10.41 16.66
CA ASN A 210 5.30 -11.61 16.33
C ASN A 210 6.40 -11.91 17.38
N SER A 211 6.23 -11.45 18.61
CA SER A 211 7.16 -11.73 19.70
C SER A 211 7.19 -13.23 20.03
N LYS A 212 8.23 -13.70 20.73
CA LYS A 212 8.35 -15.10 21.19
C LYS A 212 7.17 -15.60 22.03
N LYS A 213 6.35 -14.71 22.55
CA LYS A 213 5.11 -14.99 23.30
C LYS A 213 3.85 -14.79 22.42
N GLY A 214 4.01 -14.25 21.22
CA GLY A 214 2.91 -14.04 20.28
C GLY A 214 2.44 -15.35 19.65
N THR A 215 1.18 -15.45 19.34
CA THR A 215 0.57 -16.62 18.71
C THR A 215 0.91 -16.70 17.22
N PHE A 216 1.09 -15.55 16.57
CA PHE A 216 1.33 -15.46 15.14
C PHE A 216 2.79 -15.13 14.86
N GLY A 217 3.42 -15.95 14.02
CA GLY A 217 4.77 -15.69 13.51
C GLY A 217 4.81 -14.68 12.37
N ARG A 218 3.67 -14.47 11.70
CA ARG A 218 3.46 -13.49 10.63
C ARG A 218 1.99 -13.11 10.53
N SER A 219 1.73 -11.83 10.22
CA SER A 219 0.38 -11.28 10.01
C SER A 219 0.43 -10.03 9.14
N ALA A 220 0.87 -10.19 7.88
CA ALA A 220 1.11 -9.07 6.98
C ALA A 220 0.04 -8.96 5.90
N HIS A 221 -0.27 -7.73 5.49
CA HIS A 221 -1.23 -7.46 4.41
C HIS A 221 -0.67 -7.79 3.02
N GLN A 222 -1.52 -8.35 2.19
CA GLN A 222 -1.31 -8.49 0.75
C GLN A 222 -2.53 -7.95 0.03
N THR A 223 -2.33 -6.95 -0.83
CA THR A 223 -3.43 -6.25 -1.49
C THR A 223 -3.16 -6.11 -2.98
N VAL A 224 -4.15 -6.49 -3.79
CA VAL A 224 -4.23 -6.11 -5.20
C VAL A 224 -5.28 -5.02 -5.32
N SER A 225 -4.99 -3.93 -5.99
CA SER A 225 -5.96 -2.85 -6.19
C SER A 225 -6.03 -2.40 -7.64
N ALA A 226 -7.24 -2.03 -8.07
CA ALA A 226 -7.48 -1.34 -9.32
C ALA A 226 -8.04 0.03 -9.01
N ARG A 227 -7.46 1.09 -9.59
CA ARG A 227 -7.78 2.48 -9.29
C ARG A 227 -7.97 3.30 -10.53
N LEU A 228 -8.90 4.23 -10.47
CA LEU A 228 -9.09 5.31 -11.42
C LEU A 228 -8.69 6.62 -10.74
N THR A 229 -7.74 7.33 -11.33
CA THR A 229 -7.25 8.62 -10.82
C THR A 229 -7.50 9.70 -11.86
N TYR A 230 -8.06 10.82 -11.42
CA TYR A 230 -8.18 12.03 -12.23
C TYR A 230 -7.27 13.11 -11.68
N LEU A 231 -6.35 13.62 -12.52
CA LEU A 231 -5.39 14.66 -12.17
C LEU A 231 -5.60 15.89 -13.04
N PHE A 232 -5.50 17.06 -12.44
CA PHE A 232 -5.41 18.35 -13.15
C PHE A 232 -4.07 19.02 -12.88
N ASP A 233 -3.51 19.61 -13.95
CA ASP A 233 -2.24 20.30 -13.89
C ASP A 233 -2.38 21.61 -13.15
N ILE A 234 -1.54 21.80 -12.12
CA ILE A 234 -1.39 23.07 -11.42
C ILE A 234 -0.24 23.89 -12.03
N VAL A 235 0.86 23.18 -12.29
CA VAL A 235 2.04 23.77 -12.96
C VAL A 235 2.37 22.88 -14.13
N LYS A 236 2.66 23.50 -15.27
CA LYS A 236 3.05 22.81 -16.49
C LYS A 236 4.22 23.51 -17.15
N THR A 237 5.25 22.76 -17.51
CA THR A 237 6.37 23.27 -18.27
C THR A 237 5.88 23.79 -19.61
N ARG A 238 6.03 25.11 -19.85
CA ARG A 238 5.75 25.69 -21.16
C ARG A 238 6.95 25.43 -22.07
N LYS A 239 6.69 24.79 -23.18
CA LYS A 239 7.59 24.76 -24.35
C LYS A 239 7.13 25.76 -25.39
#